data_56f56403951f7b811148dbe481a43463
#
_entry.id   56f56403951f7b811148dbe481a43463
#
_cell.length_a   1.000
_cell.length_b   1.000
_cell.length_c   1.000
_cell.angle_alpha   90.00
_cell.angle_beta   90.00
_cell.angle_gamma   90.00
#
_symmetry.space_group_name_H-M   'P 1'
#
loop_
_entity.id
_entity.type
_entity.pdbx_description
1 polymer ?
#
loop_
_entity_poly.entity_id
_entity_poly.type
_entity_poly.pdbx_seq_one_letter_code
_entity_poly.pdbx_strand_id
1 'polypeptide(L)'
;MSNEMNQQPRKRGPMGRMGRGMQPGEKPKDLKKSIKQLAQYIGKYKIAIFIVMICAACSTVFNVAGPKILGKATTALSEGLMEKIRGTGSIDFARIGTILLFVLGLYLMSALFSFIQGWIMTGVTQKVCYQLRKEISEKINRMPMKYFESRTYGEVLSRITNDVDTLGQGLNQSITTIITSVATLIGVLIMMLSISPLMTLIALVILPISMGLIGLVTKKSQKFFRAQQEYLGHINGQVEEVYGGHLVIKAFNREKDTIEEFEKTNNILYDSAWKSQFLSGMMQPIMMFVGNLGYACVALTGGLLAIKNVITIGDIQAFIQYVKNFTQPIQQIAQVINMVQSMSAASERVFEFLNEEEEDQTTENPADIETVTGAVTFDHVQFGYNPDQIIIHDFCAKVKQGQKIAIVGPTGAGKTTMVKLLMRYYDVNSGAILLDDHNIRDFNRRELRDAFGMVLQDTWLFKGSIMENIRYGRLDATDEEVIAAAKAARAHHFIQTLPGGYQMELNEDASNVSQGQKQLLTIARAILADNKILILDEATSSVDTRTEIEIQKAMDNLMKGRTSFVIAHRLSTIRDADLILVMKDGDIIEQGNHEELLAKNGFYANLYNSQFEDIVA
;
A
#
# COMPACT_ATOMS: atom_id res chain seq x y z
N MET A 1 -32.29 24.99 29.55
CA MET A 1 -32.57 23.55 29.40
C MET A 1 -31.98 23.10 28.06
N SER A 2 -30.84 22.55 28.16
CA SER A 2 -29.95 22.12 27.05
C SER A 2 -30.39 20.76 26.54
N ASN A 3 -30.62 20.65 25.22
CA ASN A 3 -30.75 19.36 24.52
C ASN A 3 -29.44 19.06 23.80
N GLU A 4 -28.65 18.18 24.40
CA GLU A 4 -27.54 17.54 23.74
C GLU A 4 -28.05 16.52 22.70
N MET A 5 -28.00 16.85 21.43
CA MET A 5 -28.20 15.91 20.34
C MET A 5 -26.93 15.10 20.11
N ASN A 6 -27.02 13.85 20.50
CA ASN A 6 -26.06 12.78 20.26
C ASN A 6 -25.91 12.52 18.73
N GLN A 7 -24.88 13.10 18.09
CA GLN A 7 -24.59 12.86 16.67
C GLN A 7 -23.75 11.58 16.54
N GLN A 8 -24.39 10.52 16.07
CA GLN A 8 -23.69 9.32 15.58
C GLN A 8 -22.84 9.67 14.35
N PRO A 9 -21.61 9.14 14.21
CA PRO A 9 -20.77 9.42 13.05
C PRO A 9 -21.35 8.78 11.78
N ARG A 10 -21.68 9.59 10.79
CA ARG A 10 -22.11 9.16 9.44
C ARG A 10 -21.00 8.32 8.80
N LYS A 11 -21.35 7.12 8.35
CA LYS A 11 -20.50 6.26 7.52
C LYS A 11 -20.17 6.99 6.21
N ARG A 12 -18.90 7.31 6.00
CA ARG A 12 -18.37 7.91 4.77
C ARG A 12 -18.35 6.87 3.65
N GLY A 13 -18.86 7.23 2.47
CA GLY A 13 -18.85 6.43 1.26
C GLY A 13 -17.42 6.22 0.69
N PRO A 14 -17.25 5.35 -0.30
CA PRO A 14 -15.96 4.86 -0.77
C PRO A 14 -15.32 5.75 -1.84
N MET A 15 -15.13 7.06 -1.59
CA MET A 15 -14.35 7.90 -2.48
C MET A 15 -13.37 8.75 -1.67
N GLY A 16 -12.07 8.57 -1.92
CA GLY A 16 -11.05 9.54 -1.56
C GLY A 16 -10.18 9.22 -0.35
N ARG A 17 -9.28 8.26 -0.48
CA ARG A 17 -8.06 8.19 0.33
C ARG A 17 -6.81 7.98 -0.54
N MET A 18 -6.74 8.73 -1.64
CA MET A 18 -5.44 8.98 -2.29
C MET A 18 -4.78 10.16 -1.58
N GLY A 19 -3.66 9.92 -0.92
CA GLY A 19 -2.83 10.98 -0.37
C GLY A 19 -2.69 11.02 1.15
N ARG A 20 -2.58 9.87 1.83
CA ARG A 20 -1.87 9.84 3.11
C ARG A 20 -0.37 9.84 2.83
N GLY A 21 0.17 11.04 2.55
CA GLY A 21 1.58 11.31 2.76
C GLY A 21 1.96 10.86 4.17
N MET A 22 3.17 10.31 4.33
CA MET A 22 3.77 9.81 5.56
C MET A 22 3.16 10.42 6.81
N GLN A 23 2.16 9.78 7.42
CA GLN A 23 1.81 10.07 8.80
C GLN A 23 2.96 9.55 9.65
N PRO A 24 3.44 10.32 10.64
CA PRO A 24 4.43 9.83 11.59
C PRO A 24 3.86 8.55 12.22
N GLY A 25 4.57 7.45 12.04
CA GLY A 25 4.15 6.07 12.09
C GLY A 25 3.12 5.72 13.16
N GLU A 26 2.08 5.05 12.75
CA GLU A 26 1.31 4.19 13.65
C GLU A 26 2.31 3.34 14.42
N LYS A 27 2.25 3.40 15.75
CA LYS A 27 3.12 2.56 16.56
C LYS A 27 2.73 1.11 16.34
N PRO A 28 3.67 0.21 16.06
CA PRO A 28 3.37 -1.20 15.90
C PRO A 28 2.69 -1.73 17.17
N LYS A 29 1.69 -2.58 17.01
CA LYS A 29 0.99 -3.24 18.13
C LYS A 29 1.96 -4.13 18.92
N ASP A 30 2.86 -4.83 18.20
CA ASP A 30 3.89 -5.70 18.78
C ASP A 30 5.23 -5.57 18.03
N LEU A 31 6.04 -4.58 18.45
CA LEU A 31 7.37 -4.30 17.90
C LEU A 31 8.29 -5.52 17.94
N LYS A 32 8.23 -6.33 19.02
CA LYS A 32 9.12 -7.47 19.20
C LYS A 32 8.80 -8.61 18.24
N LYS A 33 7.51 -8.87 17.99
CA LYS A 33 7.03 -9.89 17.05
C LYS A 33 7.41 -9.52 15.62
N SER A 34 7.15 -8.28 15.21
CA SER A 34 7.44 -7.78 13.86
C SER A 34 8.94 -7.82 13.54
N ILE A 35 9.80 -7.37 14.48
CA ILE A 35 11.25 -7.45 14.31
C ILE A 35 11.72 -8.91 14.24
N LYS A 36 11.15 -9.81 15.03
CA LYS A 36 11.51 -11.23 15.01
C LYS A 36 11.15 -11.88 13.65
N GLN A 37 9.98 -11.62 13.12
CA GLN A 37 9.55 -12.12 11.80
C GLN A 37 10.48 -11.60 10.69
N LEU A 38 10.78 -10.29 10.71
CA LEU A 38 11.71 -9.69 9.77
C LEU A 38 13.11 -10.28 9.87
N ALA A 39 13.62 -10.49 11.10
CA ALA A 39 14.92 -11.11 11.34
C ALA A 39 14.98 -12.56 10.84
N GLN A 40 13.90 -13.34 10.99
CA GLN A 40 13.79 -14.68 10.43
C GLN A 40 13.83 -14.66 8.90
N TYR A 41 13.13 -13.72 8.27
CA TYR A 41 13.09 -13.55 6.83
C TYR A 41 14.46 -13.18 6.25
N ILE A 42 15.16 -12.25 6.92
CA ILE A 42 16.52 -11.83 6.56
C ILE A 42 17.56 -12.90 6.86
N GLY A 43 17.25 -13.86 7.75
CA GLY A 43 18.13 -14.94 8.15
C GLY A 43 18.70 -15.79 7.00
N LYS A 44 18.02 -15.79 5.83
CA LYS A 44 18.54 -16.37 4.57
C LYS A 44 19.87 -15.71 4.12
N TYR A 45 20.11 -14.46 4.50
CA TYR A 45 21.27 -13.65 4.11
C TYR A 45 22.30 -13.44 5.24
N LYS A 46 22.27 -14.29 6.29
CA LYS A 46 23.14 -14.16 7.47
C LYS A 46 24.64 -14.01 7.17
N ILE A 47 25.13 -14.71 6.15
CA ILE A 47 26.56 -14.63 5.75
C ILE A 47 26.88 -13.24 5.18
N ALA A 48 26.01 -12.70 4.30
CA ALA A 48 26.20 -11.37 3.74
C ALA A 48 26.15 -10.29 4.84
N ILE A 49 25.23 -10.40 5.79
CA ILE A 49 25.14 -9.50 6.94
C ILE A 49 26.38 -9.58 7.83
N PHE A 50 26.90 -10.78 8.05
CA PHE A 50 28.13 -10.95 8.81
C PHE A 50 29.34 -10.29 8.11
N ILE A 51 29.46 -10.41 6.79
CA ILE A 51 30.49 -9.70 6.01
C ILE A 51 30.31 -8.19 6.14
N VAL A 52 29.07 -7.68 6.04
CA VAL A 52 28.73 -6.27 6.26
C VAL A 52 29.18 -5.79 7.63
N MET A 53 28.96 -6.57 8.69
CA MET A 53 29.41 -6.23 10.06
C MET A 53 30.95 -6.13 10.13
N ILE A 54 31.66 -7.07 9.54
CA ILE A 54 33.14 -7.04 9.50
C ILE A 54 33.63 -5.80 8.73
N CYS A 55 33.09 -5.55 7.55
CA CYS A 55 33.45 -4.37 6.74
C CYS A 55 33.18 -3.06 7.48
N ALA A 56 32.04 -2.97 8.17
CA ALA A 56 31.69 -1.82 9.00
C ALA A 56 32.69 -1.60 10.15
N ALA A 57 33.03 -2.67 10.87
CA ALA A 57 34.02 -2.61 11.94
C ALA A 57 35.40 -2.19 11.43
N CYS A 58 35.89 -2.81 10.36
CA CYS A 58 37.18 -2.46 9.74
C CYS A 58 37.20 -0.98 9.27
N SER A 59 36.16 -0.56 8.55
CA SER A 59 36.04 0.83 8.09
C SER A 59 36.09 1.80 9.27
N THR A 60 35.35 1.50 10.34
CA THR A 60 35.31 2.33 11.55
C THR A 60 36.67 2.40 12.25
N VAL A 61 37.38 1.27 12.40
CA VAL A 61 38.71 1.22 13.01
C VAL A 61 39.68 2.14 12.25
N PHE A 62 39.73 2.07 10.92
CA PHE A 62 40.58 2.92 10.11
C PHE A 62 40.22 4.39 10.23
N ASN A 63 38.93 4.70 10.26
CA ASN A 63 38.44 6.08 10.41
C ASN A 63 38.79 6.68 11.78
N VAL A 64 38.61 5.89 12.85
CA VAL A 64 38.89 6.32 14.24
C VAL A 64 40.39 6.44 14.52
N ALA A 65 41.24 5.66 13.88
CA ALA A 65 42.69 5.77 14.01
C ALA A 65 43.29 7.05 13.36
N GLY A 66 42.62 7.55 12.31
CA GLY A 66 43.10 8.67 11.50
C GLY A 66 43.47 9.93 12.30
N PRO A 67 42.60 10.48 13.17
CA PRO A 67 42.86 11.70 13.93
C PRO A 67 44.09 11.61 14.84
N LYS A 68 44.35 10.47 15.49
CA LYS A 68 45.54 10.28 16.35
C LYS A 68 46.83 10.27 15.54
N ILE A 69 46.80 9.63 14.37
CA ILE A 69 47.99 9.59 13.50
C ILE A 69 48.22 10.95 12.84
N LEU A 70 47.16 11.64 12.43
CA LEU A 70 47.23 13.04 11.94
C LEU A 70 47.81 13.98 13.02
N GLY A 71 47.43 13.79 14.29
CA GLY A 71 47.99 14.52 15.42
C GLY A 71 49.52 14.41 15.53
N LYS A 72 50.12 13.24 15.17
CA LYS A 72 51.58 13.10 15.12
C LYS A 72 52.22 13.99 14.05
N ALA A 73 51.57 14.23 12.93
CA ALA A 73 52.05 15.17 11.92
C ALA A 73 52.03 16.60 12.42
N THR A 74 50.97 16.99 13.14
CA THR A 74 50.86 18.32 13.78
C THR A 74 51.91 18.51 14.86
N THR A 75 52.20 17.47 15.67
CA THR A 75 53.26 17.52 16.67
C THR A 75 54.62 17.71 15.99
N ALA A 76 54.94 16.91 14.97
CA ALA A 76 56.20 17.04 14.21
C ALA A 76 56.37 18.39 13.54
N LEU A 77 55.28 18.97 13.02
CA LEU A 77 55.28 20.35 12.50
C LEU A 77 55.60 21.38 13.58
N SER A 78 54.93 21.26 14.75
CA SER A 78 55.13 22.17 15.89
C SER A 78 56.56 22.10 16.47
N GLU A 79 57.09 20.88 16.62
CA GLU A 79 58.45 20.65 17.09
C GLU A 79 59.47 21.24 16.12
N GLY A 80 59.36 20.96 14.83
CA GLY A 80 60.25 21.48 13.80
C GLY A 80 60.16 23.02 13.65
N LEU A 81 58.98 23.62 13.88
CA LEU A 81 58.82 25.08 13.91
C LEU A 81 59.56 25.70 15.14
N MET A 82 59.42 25.08 16.30
CA MET A 82 60.13 25.50 17.52
C MET A 82 61.66 25.39 17.35
N GLU A 83 62.16 24.32 16.78
CA GLU A 83 63.59 24.13 16.50
C GLU A 83 64.09 25.17 15.50
N LYS A 84 63.34 25.49 14.47
CA LYS A 84 63.66 26.54 13.50
C LYS A 84 63.70 27.94 14.15
N ILE A 85 62.75 28.25 15.03
CA ILE A 85 62.72 29.55 15.79
C ILE A 85 63.94 29.66 16.72
N ARG A 86 64.36 28.53 17.34
CA ARG A 86 65.54 28.46 18.21
C ARG A 86 66.87 28.41 17.43
N GLY A 87 66.83 28.29 16.12
CA GLY A 87 68.03 28.18 15.27
C GLY A 87 68.74 26.82 15.38
N THR A 88 68.12 25.79 15.97
CA THR A 88 68.71 24.48 16.26
C THR A 88 68.36 23.40 15.25
N GLY A 89 67.42 23.66 14.29
CA GLY A 89 66.99 22.66 13.33
C GLY A 89 66.06 23.19 12.23
N SER A 90 65.48 22.32 11.46
CA SER A 90 64.52 22.62 10.37
C SER A 90 63.31 21.69 10.43
N ILE A 91 62.21 22.11 9.81
CA ILE A 91 61.01 21.31 9.70
C ILE A 91 61.26 20.07 8.84
N ASP A 92 61.00 18.87 9.36
CA ASP A 92 61.14 17.63 8.64
C ASP A 92 59.87 17.36 7.80
N PHE A 93 59.80 17.91 6.59
CA PHE A 93 58.70 17.73 5.67
C PHE A 93 58.62 16.27 5.16
N ALA A 94 59.73 15.52 5.12
CA ALA A 94 59.70 14.11 4.69
C ALA A 94 58.95 13.25 5.69
N ARG A 95 59.21 13.40 6.99
CA ARG A 95 58.47 12.72 8.07
C ARG A 95 56.99 13.07 8.06
N ILE A 96 56.64 14.37 7.92
CA ILE A 96 55.27 14.83 7.81
C ILE A 96 54.57 14.23 6.60
N GLY A 97 55.21 14.23 5.42
CA GLY A 97 54.71 13.64 4.19
C GLY A 97 54.43 12.14 4.31
N THR A 98 55.32 11.39 4.96
CA THR A 98 55.12 9.96 5.23
C THR A 98 53.88 9.71 6.13
N ILE A 99 53.70 10.49 7.16
CA ILE A 99 52.51 10.41 8.05
C ILE A 99 51.24 10.71 7.27
N LEU A 100 51.23 11.75 6.43
CA LEU A 100 50.04 12.14 5.65
C LEU A 100 49.70 11.08 4.60
N LEU A 101 50.70 10.49 3.93
CA LEU A 101 50.47 9.38 2.98
C LEU A 101 49.89 8.14 3.70
N PHE A 102 50.36 7.84 4.92
CA PHE A 102 49.83 6.75 5.70
C PHE A 102 48.37 7.00 6.11
N VAL A 103 48.02 8.21 6.56
CA VAL A 103 46.65 8.62 6.90
C VAL A 103 45.75 8.56 5.66
N LEU A 104 46.25 9.00 4.50
CA LEU A 104 45.53 8.88 3.22
C LEU A 104 45.20 7.40 2.92
N GLY A 105 46.22 6.51 3.07
CA GLY A 105 46.01 5.07 2.92
C GLY A 105 44.94 4.50 3.84
N LEU A 106 44.92 4.90 5.11
CA LEU A 106 43.88 4.48 6.07
C LEU A 106 42.48 4.96 5.64
N TYR A 107 42.34 6.20 5.20
CA TYR A 107 41.04 6.72 4.74
C TYR A 107 40.59 6.05 3.43
N LEU A 108 41.49 5.76 2.51
CA LEU A 108 41.17 4.98 1.30
C LEU A 108 40.70 3.58 1.64
N MET A 109 41.36 2.90 2.59
CA MET A 109 40.93 1.59 3.07
C MET A 109 39.56 1.68 3.76
N SER A 110 39.34 2.68 4.60
CA SER A 110 38.03 2.93 5.23
C SER A 110 36.93 3.14 4.17
N ALA A 111 37.19 3.95 3.14
CA ALA A 111 36.28 4.19 2.03
C ALA A 111 35.96 2.91 1.26
N LEU A 112 36.99 2.08 0.99
CA LEU A 112 36.83 0.80 0.29
C LEU A 112 35.91 -0.16 1.07
N PHE A 113 36.14 -0.32 2.39
CA PHE A 113 35.30 -1.16 3.23
C PHE A 113 33.88 -0.63 3.34
N SER A 114 33.68 0.70 3.45
CA SER A 114 32.35 1.33 3.42
C SER A 114 31.63 1.10 2.09
N PHE A 115 32.35 1.18 0.98
CA PHE A 115 31.79 0.90 -0.35
C PHE A 115 31.33 -0.56 -0.48
N ILE A 116 32.18 -1.52 -0.09
CA ILE A 116 31.84 -2.96 -0.11
C ILE A 116 30.63 -3.24 0.77
N GLN A 117 30.62 -2.68 1.98
CA GLN A 117 29.50 -2.77 2.92
C GLN A 117 28.20 -2.26 2.30
N GLY A 118 28.21 -1.06 1.71
CA GLY A 118 27.04 -0.44 1.09
C GLY A 118 26.53 -1.26 -0.10
N TRP A 119 27.45 -1.75 -0.95
CA TRP A 119 27.11 -2.57 -2.10
C TRP A 119 26.43 -3.88 -1.70
N ILE A 120 27.01 -4.62 -0.74
CA ILE A 120 26.43 -5.88 -0.24
C ILE A 120 25.07 -5.61 0.42
N MET A 121 24.97 -4.60 1.29
CA MET A 121 23.72 -4.31 2.02
C MET A 121 22.60 -3.90 1.08
N THR A 122 22.88 -3.05 0.09
CA THR A 122 21.91 -2.68 -0.94
C THR A 122 21.46 -3.89 -1.74
N GLY A 123 22.40 -4.78 -2.13
CA GLY A 123 22.07 -6.03 -2.82
C GLY A 123 21.14 -6.96 -2.01
N VAL A 124 21.40 -7.11 -0.72
CA VAL A 124 20.55 -7.90 0.19
C VAL A 124 19.16 -7.26 0.31
N THR A 125 19.11 -5.96 0.55
CA THR A 125 17.86 -5.22 0.71
C THR A 125 16.98 -5.33 -0.53
N GLN A 126 17.53 -5.14 -1.73
CA GLN A 126 16.76 -5.24 -2.97
C GLN A 126 16.22 -6.65 -3.23
N LYS A 127 17.00 -7.68 -2.89
CA LYS A 127 16.52 -9.07 -2.97
C LYS A 127 15.37 -9.35 -2.02
N VAL A 128 15.44 -8.81 -0.79
CA VAL A 128 14.35 -8.92 0.20
C VAL A 128 13.09 -8.22 -0.31
N CYS A 129 13.20 -6.97 -0.79
CA CYS A 129 12.06 -6.22 -1.33
C CYS A 129 11.44 -6.91 -2.56
N TYR A 130 12.28 -7.41 -3.47
CA TYR A 130 11.81 -8.17 -4.63
C TYR A 130 11.00 -9.40 -4.20
N GLN A 131 11.54 -10.17 -3.25
CA GLN A 131 10.87 -11.39 -2.79
C GLN A 131 9.56 -11.08 -2.08
N LEU A 132 9.51 -10.05 -1.22
CA LEU A 132 8.27 -9.61 -0.56
C LEU A 132 7.21 -9.17 -1.57
N ARG A 133 7.58 -8.36 -2.57
CA ARG A 133 6.62 -7.95 -3.61
C ARG A 133 6.10 -9.13 -4.41
N LYS A 134 6.96 -10.10 -4.73
CA LYS A 134 6.57 -11.34 -5.40
C LYS A 134 5.56 -12.12 -4.57
N GLU A 135 5.88 -12.38 -3.29
CA GLU A 135 4.99 -13.13 -2.38
C GLU A 135 3.64 -12.41 -2.17
N ILE A 136 3.65 -11.07 -2.02
CA ILE A 136 2.42 -10.28 -1.90
C ILE A 136 1.59 -10.38 -3.21
N SER A 137 2.23 -10.24 -4.38
CA SER A 137 1.56 -10.33 -5.68
C SER A 137 0.93 -11.71 -5.92
N GLU A 138 1.65 -12.77 -5.60
CA GLU A 138 1.13 -14.14 -5.69
C GLU A 138 -0.03 -14.36 -4.71
N LYS A 139 0.10 -13.83 -3.49
CA LYS A 139 -0.92 -13.94 -2.44
C LYS A 139 -2.22 -13.21 -2.80
N ILE A 140 -2.13 -12.02 -3.41
CA ILE A 140 -3.31 -11.26 -3.85
C ILE A 140 -4.24 -12.13 -4.71
N ASN A 141 -3.68 -12.93 -5.62
CA ASN A 141 -4.46 -13.79 -6.50
C ASN A 141 -5.07 -15.02 -5.81
N ARG A 142 -4.70 -15.30 -4.56
CA ARG A 142 -5.22 -16.43 -3.77
C ARG A 142 -6.09 -15.99 -2.60
N MET A 143 -6.26 -14.68 -2.41
CA MET A 143 -7.05 -14.14 -1.30
C MET A 143 -8.55 -14.28 -1.56
N PRO A 144 -9.36 -14.58 -0.52
CA PRO A 144 -10.81 -14.63 -0.64
C PRO A 144 -11.41 -13.24 -0.91
N MET A 145 -12.53 -13.20 -1.65
CA MET A 145 -13.23 -11.95 -1.98
C MET A 145 -13.61 -11.12 -0.74
N LYS A 146 -13.94 -11.79 0.36
CA LYS A 146 -14.22 -11.19 1.67
C LYS A 146 -13.13 -10.22 2.13
N TYR A 147 -11.88 -10.53 1.85
CA TYR A 147 -10.75 -9.69 2.22
C TYR A 147 -10.80 -8.33 1.50
N PHE A 148 -11.05 -8.36 0.19
CA PHE A 148 -11.10 -7.15 -0.64
C PHE A 148 -12.34 -6.30 -0.37
N GLU A 149 -13.48 -6.91 -0.08
CA GLU A 149 -14.72 -6.19 0.25
C GLU A 149 -14.67 -5.49 1.61
N SER A 150 -13.85 -5.99 2.53
CA SER A 150 -13.68 -5.41 3.87
C SER A 150 -12.65 -4.27 3.93
N ARG A 151 -11.84 -4.07 2.89
CA ARG A 151 -10.70 -3.13 2.84
C ARG A 151 -10.78 -2.23 1.60
N THR A 152 -10.09 -1.08 1.67
CA THR A 152 -10.00 -0.18 0.52
C THR A 152 -8.90 -0.64 -0.44
N TYR A 153 -9.10 -0.42 -1.73
CA TYR A 153 -8.11 -0.74 -2.77
C TYR A 153 -6.74 -0.11 -2.50
N GLY A 154 -6.73 1.15 -2.08
CA GLY A 154 -5.51 1.89 -1.73
C GLY A 154 -4.75 1.30 -0.56
N GLU A 155 -5.43 0.67 0.42
CA GLU A 155 -4.78 0.00 1.53
C GLU A 155 -3.98 -1.23 1.06
N VAL A 156 -4.55 -2.05 0.20
CA VAL A 156 -3.88 -3.24 -0.35
C VAL A 156 -2.70 -2.85 -1.23
N LEU A 157 -2.89 -1.85 -2.12
CA LEU A 157 -1.82 -1.35 -2.99
C LEU A 157 -0.65 -0.76 -2.20
N SER A 158 -0.95 -0.03 -1.11
CA SER A 158 0.07 0.58 -0.24
C SER A 158 0.99 -0.47 0.40
N ARG A 159 0.54 -1.70 0.61
CA ARG A 159 1.37 -2.80 1.16
C ARG A 159 2.46 -3.25 0.19
N ILE A 160 2.15 -3.33 -1.11
CA ILE A 160 3.13 -3.70 -2.15
C ILE A 160 4.14 -2.57 -2.38
N THR A 161 3.68 -1.32 -2.36
CA THR A 161 4.49 -0.15 -2.68
C THR A 161 5.14 0.43 -1.43
N ASN A 162 4.41 1.22 -0.68
CA ASN A 162 4.94 2.05 0.41
C ASN A 162 5.50 1.24 1.59
N ASP A 163 4.83 0.13 1.99
CA ASP A 163 5.29 -0.65 3.13
C ASP A 163 6.55 -1.42 2.80
N VAL A 164 6.65 -2.03 1.61
CA VAL A 164 7.88 -2.73 1.18
C VAL A 164 9.03 -1.75 0.98
N ASP A 165 8.79 -0.53 0.46
CA ASP A 165 9.81 0.50 0.33
C ASP A 165 10.29 1.01 1.70
N THR A 166 9.37 1.20 2.65
CA THR A 166 9.70 1.56 4.03
C THR A 166 10.56 0.47 4.70
N LEU A 167 10.23 -0.81 4.48
CA LEU A 167 11.05 -1.93 4.92
C LEU A 167 12.44 -1.89 4.30
N GLY A 168 12.54 -1.67 2.99
CA GLY A 168 13.81 -1.59 2.28
C GLY A 168 14.69 -0.46 2.80
N GLN A 169 14.15 0.74 2.91
CA GLN A 169 14.88 1.89 3.43
C GLN A 169 15.32 1.66 4.88
N GLY A 170 14.39 1.17 5.73
CA GLY A 170 14.67 0.87 7.12
C GLY A 170 15.76 -0.18 7.31
N LEU A 171 15.75 -1.26 6.53
CA LEU A 171 16.77 -2.30 6.57
C LEU A 171 18.14 -1.77 6.18
N ASN A 172 18.23 -1.10 5.04
CA ASN A 172 19.50 -0.59 4.52
C ASN A 172 20.13 0.43 5.48
N GLN A 173 19.34 1.38 5.95
CA GLN A 173 19.83 2.46 6.80
C GLN A 173 20.04 2.01 8.26
N SER A 174 19.09 1.28 8.86
CA SER A 174 19.14 0.97 10.30
C SER A 174 20.28 0.02 10.65
N ILE A 175 20.44 -1.10 9.92
CA ILE A 175 21.48 -2.09 10.21
C ILE A 175 22.86 -1.46 10.07
N THR A 176 23.10 -0.78 8.95
CA THR A 176 24.41 -0.14 8.68
C THR A 176 24.72 0.92 9.72
N THR A 177 23.78 1.83 10.00
CA THR A 177 24.00 2.95 10.93
C THR A 177 24.19 2.50 12.37
N ILE A 178 23.42 1.49 12.84
CA ILE A 178 23.61 0.97 14.21
C ILE A 178 25.02 0.42 14.38
N ILE A 179 25.47 -0.43 13.45
CA ILE A 179 26.77 -1.09 13.54
C ILE A 179 27.91 -0.05 13.51
N THR A 180 27.89 0.86 12.55
CA THR A 180 28.93 1.90 12.42
C THR A 180 28.92 2.88 13.59
N SER A 181 27.74 3.30 14.07
CA SER A 181 27.60 4.24 15.18
C SER A 181 28.09 3.62 16.49
N VAL A 182 27.71 2.38 16.78
CA VAL A 182 28.18 1.68 18.02
C VAL A 182 29.68 1.46 17.95
N ALA A 183 30.21 0.99 16.82
CA ALA A 183 31.64 0.79 16.63
C ALA A 183 32.42 2.13 16.76
N THR A 184 31.90 3.23 16.20
CA THR A 184 32.49 4.55 16.30
C THR A 184 32.49 5.05 17.74
N LEU A 185 31.37 4.94 18.46
CA LEU A 185 31.29 5.35 19.87
C LEU A 185 32.31 4.63 20.74
N ILE A 186 32.38 3.29 20.60
CA ILE A 186 33.35 2.49 21.37
C ILE A 186 34.78 2.86 20.96
N GLY A 187 35.08 2.93 19.67
CA GLY A 187 36.42 3.24 19.16
C GLY A 187 36.88 4.64 19.57
N VAL A 188 36.03 5.66 19.42
CA VAL A 188 36.34 7.04 19.80
C VAL A 188 36.54 7.14 21.31
N LEU A 189 35.71 6.49 22.13
CA LEU A 189 35.86 6.50 23.60
C LEU A 189 37.19 5.88 24.04
N ILE A 190 37.59 4.75 23.45
CA ILE A 190 38.88 4.10 23.72
C ILE A 190 40.04 5.07 23.36
N MET A 191 39.93 5.73 22.19
CA MET A 191 40.97 6.65 21.75
C MET A 191 41.05 7.90 22.64
N MET A 192 39.92 8.47 23.08
CA MET A 192 39.88 9.60 24.02
C MET A 192 40.50 9.25 25.36
N LEU A 193 40.15 8.09 25.94
CA LEU A 193 40.74 7.59 27.17
C LEU A 193 42.26 7.33 27.04
N SER A 194 42.70 6.88 25.85
CA SER A 194 44.14 6.68 25.60
C SER A 194 44.99 7.96 25.52
N ILE A 195 44.33 9.12 25.30
CA ILE A 195 44.99 10.41 25.26
C ILE A 195 45.00 11.06 26.65
N SER A 196 43.79 11.24 27.22
CA SER A 196 43.65 11.85 28.54
C SER A 196 42.32 11.50 29.19
N PRO A 197 42.32 10.75 30.32
CA PRO A 197 41.08 10.45 31.06
C PRO A 197 40.39 11.73 31.60
N LEU A 198 41.15 12.76 31.98
CA LEU A 198 40.59 14.03 32.48
C LEU A 198 39.82 14.78 31.40
N MET A 199 40.41 14.92 30.21
CA MET A 199 39.74 15.55 29.06
C MET A 199 38.52 14.76 28.63
N THR A 200 38.58 13.41 28.69
CA THR A 200 37.45 12.53 28.40
C THR A 200 36.30 12.73 29.37
N LEU A 201 36.60 12.90 30.68
CA LEU A 201 35.57 13.18 31.68
C LEU A 201 34.85 14.51 31.36
N ILE A 202 35.62 15.60 31.03
CA ILE A 202 35.05 16.88 30.64
C ILE A 202 34.14 16.72 29.42
N ALA A 203 34.58 16.03 28.39
CA ALA A 203 33.77 15.78 27.20
C ALA A 203 32.49 14.98 27.49
N LEU A 204 32.57 13.99 28.39
CA LEU A 204 31.40 13.20 28.81
C LEU A 204 30.39 14.03 29.60
N VAL A 205 30.79 15.02 30.39
CA VAL A 205 29.90 15.93 31.15
C VAL A 205 29.08 16.83 30.22
N ILE A 206 29.59 17.14 29.03
CA ILE A 206 28.88 17.97 28.04
C ILE A 206 27.64 17.22 27.48
N LEU A 207 27.67 15.92 27.43
CA LEU A 207 26.55 15.10 26.87
C LEU A 207 25.24 15.26 27.66
N PRO A 208 25.20 15.04 28.99
CA PRO A 208 23.97 15.21 29.75
C PRO A 208 23.45 16.67 29.72
N ILE A 209 24.34 17.66 29.63
CA ILE A 209 23.94 19.06 29.43
C ILE A 209 23.24 19.22 28.07
N SER A 210 23.84 18.71 27.00
CA SER A 210 23.25 18.75 25.67
C SER A 210 21.91 18.03 25.64
N MET A 211 21.83 16.81 26.19
CA MET A 211 20.59 16.04 26.24
C MET A 211 19.49 16.70 27.04
N GLY A 212 19.85 17.36 28.15
CA GLY A 212 18.92 18.12 28.96
C GLY A 212 18.32 19.32 28.20
N LEU A 213 19.17 20.11 27.52
CA LEU A 213 18.71 21.23 26.69
C LEU A 213 17.84 20.78 25.51
N ILE A 214 18.25 19.72 24.79
CA ILE A 214 17.46 19.13 23.73
C ILE A 214 16.09 18.66 24.27
N GLY A 215 16.09 17.98 25.41
CA GLY A 215 14.87 17.48 26.05
C GLY A 215 13.89 18.60 26.39
N LEU A 216 14.38 19.72 26.91
CA LEU A 216 13.57 20.90 27.22
C LEU A 216 12.96 21.52 25.95
N VAL A 217 13.75 21.71 24.91
CA VAL A 217 13.27 22.26 23.63
C VAL A 217 12.26 21.29 22.98
N THR A 218 12.57 20.00 22.92
CA THR A 218 11.69 18.98 22.34
C THR A 218 10.35 18.91 23.07
N LYS A 219 10.36 18.89 24.41
CA LYS A 219 9.13 18.87 25.22
C LYS A 219 8.23 20.08 24.92
N LYS A 220 8.82 21.26 24.73
CA LYS A 220 8.08 22.49 24.41
C LYS A 220 7.59 22.51 22.95
N SER A 221 8.41 22.05 22.00
CA SER A 221 8.10 21.99 20.58
C SER A 221 7.01 20.96 20.26
N GLN A 222 6.98 19.83 20.98
CA GLN A 222 6.08 18.69 20.70
C GLN A 222 4.59 19.07 20.71
N LYS A 223 4.18 20.04 21.55
CA LYS A 223 2.79 20.54 21.57
C LYS A 223 2.43 21.20 20.24
N PHE A 224 3.30 22.07 19.74
CA PHE A 224 3.07 22.79 18.49
C PHE A 224 3.20 21.86 17.27
N PHE A 225 4.11 20.91 17.31
CA PHE A 225 4.26 19.90 16.26
C PHE A 225 2.99 19.02 16.12
N ARG A 226 2.38 18.61 17.24
CA ARG A 226 1.11 17.87 17.19
C ARG A 226 -0.01 18.70 16.59
N ALA A 227 -0.15 19.96 17.04
CA ALA A 227 -1.15 20.88 16.48
C ALA A 227 -0.91 21.10 14.98
N GLN A 228 0.34 21.31 14.55
CA GLN A 228 0.70 21.43 13.14
C GLN A 228 0.25 20.20 12.34
N GLN A 229 0.49 18.98 12.82
CA GLN A 229 0.07 17.75 12.12
C GLN A 229 -1.45 17.60 12.09
N GLU A 230 -2.13 17.94 13.17
CA GLU A 230 -3.59 17.89 13.27
C GLU A 230 -4.24 18.86 12.27
N TYR A 231 -3.83 20.14 12.27
CA TYR A 231 -4.39 21.13 11.37
C TYR A 231 -3.97 20.96 9.91
N LEU A 232 -2.79 20.37 9.65
CA LEU A 232 -2.42 19.93 8.30
C LEU A 232 -3.37 18.83 7.80
N GLY A 233 -3.76 17.91 8.67
CA GLY A 233 -4.77 16.90 8.37
C GLY A 233 -6.14 17.51 8.07
N HIS A 234 -6.57 18.52 8.82
CA HIS A 234 -7.83 19.24 8.58
C HIS A 234 -7.81 19.96 7.24
N ILE A 235 -6.72 20.68 6.91
CA ILE A 235 -6.59 21.37 5.61
C ILE A 235 -6.61 20.38 4.47
N ASN A 236 -5.89 19.26 4.55
CA ASN A 236 -5.91 18.26 3.50
C ASN A 236 -7.32 17.68 3.29
N GLY A 237 -8.05 17.40 4.39
CA GLY A 237 -9.44 16.95 4.30
C GLY A 237 -10.36 18.00 3.69
N GLN A 238 -10.19 19.27 4.04
CA GLN A 238 -10.97 20.39 3.48
C GLN A 238 -10.68 20.60 2.00
N VAL A 239 -9.41 20.54 1.59
CA VAL A 239 -9.03 20.64 0.16
C VAL A 239 -9.63 19.48 -0.65
N GLU A 240 -9.59 18.25 -0.12
CA GLU A 240 -10.20 17.08 -0.78
C GLU A 240 -11.72 17.25 -0.93
N GLU A 241 -12.40 17.73 0.13
CA GLU A 241 -13.84 17.98 0.11
C GLU A 241 -14.22 19.09 -0.87
N VAL A 242 -13.50 20.23 -0.84
CA VAL A 242 -13.71 21.38 -1.71
C VAL A 242 -13.43 21.03 -3.18
N TYR A 243 -12.37 20.28 -3.44
CA TYR A 243 -12.02 19.85 -4.80
C TYR A 243 -13.05 18.84 -5.34
N GLY A 244 -13.43 17.85 -4.53
CA GLY A 244 -14.47 16.87 -4.89
C GLY A 244 -15.84 17.49 -5.08
N GLY A 245 -16.18 18.51 -4.27
CA GLY A 245 -17.45 19.23 -4.32
C GLY A 245 -17.42 20.53 -5.15
N HIS A 246 -16.36 20.77 -5.96
CA HIS A 246 -16.15 22.06 -6.62
C HIS A 246 -17.33 22.50 -7.50
N LEU A 247 -17.94 21.57 -8.25
CA LEU A 247 -19.12 21.86 -9.06
C LEU A 247 -20.31 22.37 -8.22
N VAL A 248 -20.50 21.76 -7.03
CA VAL A 248 -21.57 22.16 -6.11
C VAL A 248 -21.30 23.55 -5.54
N ILE A 249 -20.05 23.82 -5.11
CA ILE A 249 -19.64 25.15 -4.61
C ILE A 249 -19.90 26.23 -5.66
N LYS A 250 -19.53 25.96 -6.93
CA LYS A 250 -19.80 26.86 -8.07
C LYS A 250 -21.28 27.05 -8.34
N ALA A 251 -22.07 25.98 -8.35
CA ALA A 251 -23.49 26.02 -8.59
C ALA A 251 -24.26 26.86 -7.56
N PHE A 252 -23.78 26.86 -6.31
CA PHE A 252 -24.40 27.60 -5.21
C PHE A 252 -23.69 28.91 -4.84
N ASN A 253 -22.64 29.34 -5.57
CA ASN A 253 -21.85 30.57 -5.36
C ASN A 253 -21.29 30.67 -3.92
N ARG A 254 -20.73 29.56 -3.38
CA ARG A 254 -20.20 29.48 -2.01
C ARG A 254 -18.68 29.57 -1.91
N GLU A 255 -18.02 30.10 -2.94
CA GLU A 255 -16.56 30.21 -2.96
C GLU A 255 -16.01 31.08 -1.84
N LYS A 256 -16.70 32.19 -1.53
CA LYS A 256 -16.25 33.12 -0.46
C LYS A 256 -16.30 32.45 0.92
N ASP A 257 -17.39 31.76 1.21
CA ASP A 257 -17.57 31.07 2.49
C ASP A 257 -16.52 29.97 2.66
N THR A 258 -16.24 29.24 1.58
CA THR A 258 -15.22 28.18 1.56
C THR A 258 -13.81 28.72 1.80
N ILE A 259 -13.47 29.87 1.17
CA ILE A 259 -12.18 30.53 1.35
C ILE A 259 -12.04 31.02 2.80
N GLU A 260 -13.06 31.65 3.36
CA GLU A 260 -13.05 32.15 4.74
C GLU A 260 -12.83 31.00 5.76
N GLU A 261 -13.47 29.87 5.55
CA GLU A 261 -13.28 28.69 6.39
C GLU A 261 -11.86 28.12 6.27
N PHE A 262 -11.34 28.04 5.04
CA PHE A 262 -9.95 27.65 4.79
C PHE A 262 -8.96 28.56 5.48
N GLU A 263 -9.13 29.88 5.38
CA GLU A 263 -8.24 30.86 6.01
C GLU A 263 -8.21 30.72 7.54
N LYS A 264 -9.36 30.45 8.18
CA LYS A 264 -9.41 30.21 9.63
C LYS A 264 -8.52 29.03 10.04
N THR A 265 -8.66 27.91 9.32
CA THR A 265 -7.87 26.70 9.58
C THR A 265 -6.39 26.90 9.24
N ASN A 266 -6.10 27.60 8.13
CA ASN A 266 -4.74 27.89 7.67
C ASN A 266 -3.99 28.85 8.63
N ASN A 267 -4.68 29.82 9.23
CA ASN A 267 -4.07 30.70 10.23
C ASN A 267 -3.64 29.95 11.49
N ILE A 268 -4.44 28.96 11.95
CA ILE A 268 -4.07 28.11 13.08
C ILE A 268 -2.88 27.21 12.72
N LEU A 269 -2.89 26.67 11.49
CA LEU A 269 -1.74 25.89 10.98
C LEU A 269 -0.48 26.75 10.91
N TYR A 270 -0.57 27.97 10.37
CA TYR A 270 0.55 28.91 10.30
C TYR A 270 1.15 29.18 11.67
N ASP A 271 0.34 29.52 12.67
CA ASP A 271 0.79 29.79 14.03
C ASP A 271 1.47 28.59 14.69
N SER A 272 0.90 27.41 14.49
CA SER A 272 1.43 26.15 15.02
C SER A 272 2.73 25.74 14.31
N ALA A 273 2.76 25.86 12.99
CA ALA A 273 3.92 25.54 12.16
C ALA A 273 5.09 26.51 12.45
N TRP A 274 4.82 27.82 12.53
CA TRP A 274 5.86 28.80 12.84
C TRP A 274 6.52 28.53 14.21
N LYS A 275 5.71 28.30 15.26
CA LYS A 275 6.23 27.99 16.61
C LYS A 275 6.98 26.66 16.65
N SER A 276 6.47 25.64 15.96
CA SER A 276 7.11 24.34 15.83
C SER A 276 8.46 24.43 15.13
N GLN A 277 8.51 25.11 13.97
CA GLN A 277 9.73 25.27 13.17
C GLN A 277 10.75 26.16 13.87
N PHE A 278 10.34 27.26 14.52
CA PHE A 278 11.24 28.12 15.29
C PHE A 278 11.93 27.35 16.42
N LEU A 279 11.16 26.62 17.25
CA LEU A 279 11.72 25.82 18.34
C LEU A 279 12.62 24.69 17.83
N SER A 280 12.19 23.99 16.78
CA SER A 280 13.00 22.93 16.18
C SER A 280 14.26 23.48 15.51
N GLY A 281 14.17 24.64 14.85
CA GLY A 281 15.31 25.32 14.23
C GLY A 281 16.36 25.84 15.26
N MET A 282 15.94 26.13 16.49
CA MET A 282 16.85 26.49 17.56
C MET A 282 17.73 25.33 18.06
N MET A 283 17.35 24.09 17.79
CA MET A 283 18.13 22.92 18.27
C MET A 283 19.55 22.92 17.73
N GLN A 284 19.74 23.22 16.45
CA GLN A 284 21.07 23.22 15.84
C GLN A 284 21.99 24.36 16.40
N PRO A 285 21.58 25.63 16.51
CA PRO A 285 22.34 26.66 17.19
C PRO A 285 22.68 26.32 18.65
N ILE A 286 21.75 25.78 19.41
CA ILE A 286 21.99 25.37 20.81
C ILE A 286 23.05 24.27 20.87
N MET A 287 22.95 23.25 20.02
CA MET A 287 23.95 22.19 19.95
C MET A 287 25.32 22.70 19.54
N MET A 288 25.35 23.62 18.58
CA MET A 288 26.61 24.28 18.17
C MET A 288 27.23 25.09 19.29
N PHE A 289 26.41 25.83 20.04
CA PHE A 289 26.88 26.59 21.21
C PHE A 289 27.47 25.70 22.29
N VAL A 290 26.76 24.64 22.67
CA VAL A 290 27.23 23.65 23.67
C VAL A 290 28.47 22.92 23.18
N GLY A 291 28.52 22.55 21.90
CA GLY A 291 29.70 21.93 21.28
C GLY A 291 30.93 22.87 21.30
N ASN A 292 30.72 24.15 20.99
CA ASN A 292 31.82 25.15 21.04
C ASN A 292 32.27 25.45 22.47
N LEU A 293 31.36 25.45 23.45
CA LEU A 293 31.73 25.55 24.86
C LEU A 293 32.59 24.37 25.28
N GLY A 294 32.20 23.15 24.87
CA GLY A 294 32.99 21.95 25.09
C GLY A 294 34.35 22.01 24.42
N TYR A 295 34.41 22.48 23.17
CA TYR A 295 35.67 22.74 22.48
C TYR A 295 36.58 23.69 23.29
N ALA A 296 36.06 24.81 23.79
CA ALA A 296 36.82 25.76 24.59
C ALA A 296 37.35 25.13 25.89
N CYS A 297 36.53 24.36 26.60
CA CYS A 297 36.96 23.63 27.81
C CYS A 297 38.08 22.62 27.53
N VAL A 298 37.91 21.85 26.44
CA VAL A 298 38.92 20.86 26.01
C VAL A 298 40.22 21.55 25.57
N ALA A 299 40.14 22.66 24.83
CA ALA A 299 41.31 23.41 24.38
C ALA A 299 42.08 24.03 25.57
N LEU A 300 41.39 24.62 26.54
CA LEU A 300 41.99 25.16 27.75
C LEU A 300 42.67 24.07 28.59
N THR A 301 41.96 22.99 28.86
CA THR A 301 42.50 21.86 29.64
C THR A 301 43.66 21.18 28.91
N GLY A 302 43.51 20.97 27.60
CA GLY A 302 44.55 20.41 26.75
C GLY A 302 45.79 21.29 26.70
N GLY A 303 45.62 22.62 26.57
CA GLY A 303 46.74 23.60 26.64
C GLY A 303 47.50 23.54 27.98
N LEU A 304 46.78 23.50 29.11
CA LEU A 304 47.38 23.33 30.43
C LEU A 304 48.17 22.03 30.57
N LEU A 305 47.63 20.91 30.04
CA LEU A 305 48.31 19.61 30.07
C LEU A 305 49.52 19.59 29.13
N ALA A 306 49.46 20.28 27.98
CA ALA A 306 50.56 20.38 27.04
C ALA A 306 51.74 21.23 27.64
N ILE A 307 51.45 22.34 28.35
CA ILE A 307 52.47 23.13 29.07
C ILE A 307 53.16 22.26 30.14
N LYS A 308 52.43 21.32 30.76
CA LYS A 308 52.98 20.36 31.73
C LYS A 308 53.67 19.16 31.06
N ASN A 309 53.81 19.14 29.75
CA ASN A 309 54.37 18.02 28.95
C ASN A 309 53.65 16.65 29.17
N VAL A 310 52.38 16.65 29.56
CA VAL A 310 51.59 15.43 29.75
C VAL A 310 51.03 14.90 28.41
N ILE A 311 50.66 15.82 27.50
CA ILE A 311 50.15 15.54 26.16
C ILE A 311 50.82 16.47 25.14
N THR A 312 50.75 16.08 23.85
CA THR A 312 51.31 16.87 22.75
C THR A 312 50.26 17.83 22.14
N ILE A 313 50.70 18.80 21.35
CA ILE A 313 49.78 19.69 20.60
C ILE A 313 48.93 18.88 19.61
N GLY A 314 49.50 17.83 18.98
CA GLY A 314 48.77 16.94 18.12
C GLY A 314 47.70 16.09 18.85
N ASP A 315 47.92 15.76 20.12
CA ASP A 315 46.91 15.07 20.93
C ASP A 315 45.70 15.97 21.21
N ILE A 316 45.92 17.30 21.40
CA ILE A 316 44.81 18.27 21.54
C ILE A 316 43.98 18.29 20.26
N GLN A 317 44.63 18.39 19.10
CA GLN A 317 43.92 18.36 17.80
C GLN A 317 43.15 17.07 17.59
N ALA A 318 43.74 15.92 17.85
CA ALA A 318 43.11 14.61 17.75
C ALA A 318 41.90 14.51 18.69
N PHE A 319 42.06 14.99 19.94
CA PHE A 319 40.99 14.97 20.95
C PHE A 319 39.79 15.83 20.54
N ILE A 320 40.01 17.00 20.01
CA ILE A 320 38.96 17.88 19.48
C ILE A 320 38.19 17.18 18.37
N GLN A 321 38.89 16.51 17.46
CA GLN A 321 38.23 15.72 16.40
C GLN A 321 37.44 14.57 16.97
N TYR A 322 37.92 13.87 18.00
CA TYR A 322 37.17 12.79 18.68
C TYR A 322 35.91 13.30 19.36
N VAL A 323 35.94 14.46 20.03
CA VAL A 323 34.73 15.07 20.62
C VAL A 323 33.64 15.31 19.57
N LYS A 324 34.01 15.81 18.38
CA LYS A 324 33.08 15.96 17.26
C LYS A 324 32.55 14.62 16.78
N ASN A 325 33.42 13.65 16.58
CA ASN A 325 33.07 12.32 16.12
C ASN A 325 32.28 11.49 17.15
N PHE A 326 32.26 11.91 18.42
CA PHE A 326 31.49 11.25 19.48
C PHE A 326 30.01 11.66 19.50
N THR A 327 29.72 12.90 19.15
CA THR A 327 28.34 13.42 19.20
C THR A 327 27.49 12.95 18.02
N GLN A 328 28.07 12.82 16.83
CA GLN A 328 27.36 12.46 15.60
C GLN A 328 26.68 11.06 15.66
N PRO A 329 27.35 9.98 16.10
CA PRO A 329 26.72 8.67 16.23
C PRO A 329 25.52 8.62 17.16
N ILE A 330 25.52 9.43 18.23
CA ILE A 330 24.39 9.52 19.16
C ILE A 330 23.14 10.04 18.46
N GLN A 331 23.30 11.09 17.64
CA GLN A 331 22.20 11.63 16.83
C GLN A 331 21.71 10.62 15.78
N GLN A 332 22.63 9.90 15.15
CA GLN A 332 22.29 8.84 14.17
C GLN A 332 21.49 7.71 14.82
N ILE A 333 21.89 7.24 16.00
CA ILE A 333 21.14 6.22 16.74
C ILE A 333 19.72 6.70 17.08
N ALA A 334 19.57 7.96 17.49
CA ALA A 334 18.25 8.53 17.76
C ALA A 334 17.34 8.57 16.51
N GLN A 335 17.90 8.89 15.34
CA GLN A 335 17.16 8.82 14.07
C GLN A 335 16.78 7.41 13.67
N VAL A 336 17.68 6.44 13.90
CA VAL A 336 17.44 5.04 13.60
C VAL A 336 16.28 4.46 14.45
N ILE A 337 16.13 4.89 15.69
CA ILE A 337 14.99 4.45 16.54
C ILE A 337 13.65 4.77 15.87
N ASN A 338 13.49 5.97 15.31
CA ASN A 338 12.28 6.36 14.58
C ASN A 338 12.11 5.53 13.30
N MET A 339 13.19 5.30 12.57
CA MET A 339 13.18 4.46 11.36
C MET A 339 12.78 3.01 11.67
N VAL A 340 13.31 2.43 12.75
CA VAL A 340 12.96 1.08 13.21
C VAL A 340 11.48 0.99 13.61
N GLN A 341 10.92 2.03 14.23
CA GLN A 341 9.48 2.06 14.53
C GLN A 341 8.63 2.04 13.25
N SER A 342 8.95 2.89 12.27
CA SER A 342 8.24 2.93 10.97
C SER A 342 8.38 1.62 10.20
N MET A 343 9.60 1.08 10.16
CA MET A 343 9.90 -0.23 9.55
C MET A 343 9.12 -1.37 10.24
N SER A 344 9.02 -1.34 11.57
CA SER A 344 8.29 -2.35 12.32
C SER A 344 6.79 -2.30 12.06
N ALA A 345 6.19 -1.11 11.94
CA ALA A 345 4.79 -0.94 11.57
C ALA A 345 4.50 -1.43 10.14
N ALA A 346 5.38 -1.08 9.19
CA ALA A 346 5.29 -1.58 7.82
C ALA A 346 5.45 -3.12 7.76
N SER A 347 6.38 -3.67 8.53
CA SER A 347 6.59 -5.11 8.68
C SER A 347 5.35 -5.82 9.21
N GLU A 348 4.71 -5.27 10.24
CA GLU A 348 3.49 -5.83 10.81
C GLU A 348 2.38 -5.93 9.75
N ARG A 349 2.13 -4.86 8.99
CA ARG A 349 1.11 -4.85 7.92
C ARG A 349 1.42 -5.82 6.78
N VAL A 350 2.68 -5.90 6.36
CA VAL A 350 3.11 -6.84 5.31
C VAL A 350 2.96 -8.28 5.76
N PHE A 351 3.44 -8.64 6.96
CA PHE A 351 3.33 -10.01 7.46
C PHE A 351 1.92 -10.36 7.91
N GLU A 352 1.11 -9.42 8.39
CA GLU A 352 -0.33 -9.62 8.61
C GLU A 352 -0.99 -10.07 7.31
N PHE A 353 -0.73 -9.37 6.19
CA PHE A 353 -1.25 -9.75 4.88
C PHE A 353 -0.74 -11.12 4.42
N LEU A 354 0.56 -11.38 4.54
CA LEU A 354 1.15 -12.66 4.10
C LEU A 354 0.66 -13.86 4.93
N ASN A 355 0.20 -13.63 6.16
CA ASN A 355 -0.32 -14.67 7.06
C ASN A 355 -1.86 -14.79 7.03
N GLU A 356 -2.57 -13.93 6.26
CA GLU A 356 -4.02 -14.07 6.09
C GLU A 356 -4.38 -15.41 5.45
N GLU A 357 -5.56 -15.93 5.78
CA GLU A 357 -6.07 -17.17 5.21
C GLU A 357 -6.31 -17.02 3.71
N GLU A 358 -5.85 -17.99 2.96
CA GLU A 358 -6.06 -18.07 1.51
C GLU A 358 -7.36 -18.81 1.20
N GLU A 359 -7.91 -18.57 0.00
CA GLU A 359 -9.07 -19.29 -0.49
C GLU A 359 -8.67 -20.74 -0.85
N ASP A 360 -9.41 -21.73 -0.34
CA ASP A 360 -9.21 -23.12 -0.75
C ASP A 360 -9.49 -23.28 -2.23
N GLN A 361 -8.45 -23.60 -3.01
CA GLN A 361 -8.54 -23.72 -4.46
C GLN A 361 -8.87 -25.13 -4.93
N THR A 362 -8.52 -26.14 -4.15
CA THR A 362 -8.59 -27.56 -4.53
C THR A 362 -9.43 -28.36 -3.56
N THR A 363 -10.04 -29.43 -4.06
CA THR A 363 -10.76 -30.44 -3.27
C THR A 363 -10.08 -31.81 -3.44
N GLU A 364 -10.23 -32.73 -2.47
CA GLU A 364 -9.53 -34.03 -2.48
C GLU A 364 -9.90 -34.91 -3.65
N ASN A 365 -11.19 -34.92 -4.06
CA ASN A 365 -11.71 -35.71 -5.21
C ASN A 365 -12.58 -34.79 -6.06
N PRO A 366 -12.02 -33.99 -6.97
CA PRO A 366 -12.77 -33.02 -7.72
C PRO A 366 -13.71 -33.73 -8.73
N ALA A 367 -14.96 -33.24 -8.80
CA ALA A 367 -15.87 -33.61 -9.87
C ALA A 367 -15.37 -33.01 -11.20
N ASP A 368 -15.63 -33.73 -12.29
CA ASP A 368 -15.19 -33.34 -13.62
C ASP A 368 -16.11 -32.23 -14.19
N ILE A 369 -15.56 -31.04 -14.38
CA ILE A 369 -16.26 -29.87 -14.91
C ILE A 369 -16.64 -30.01 -16.40
N GLU A 370 -15.93 -30.85 -17.16
CA GLU A 370 -16.23 -31.08 -18.60
C GLU A 370 -17.58 -31.75 -18.82
N THR A 371 -18.01 -32.58 -17.86
CA THR A 371 -19.29 -33.29 -17.90
C THR A 371 -20.48 -32.40 -17.58
N VAL A 372 -20.26 -31.21 -17.03
CA VAL A 372 -21.33 -30.28 -16.63
C VAL A 372 -22.13 -29.80 -17.83
N THR A 373 -23.45 -29.89 -17.74
CA THR A 373 -24.41 -29.45 -18.77
C THR A 373 -25.02 -28.09 -18.46
N GLY A 374 -25.04 -27.69 -17.18
CA GLY A 374 -25.48 -26.39 -16.74
C GLY A 374 -26.85 -26.35 -16.04
N ALA A 375 -27.36 -27.47 -15.52
CA ALA A 375 -28.50 -27.46 -14.62
C ALA A 375 -28.02 -27.02 -13.21
N VAL A 376 -28.80 -26.16 -12.55
CA VAL A 376 -28.45 -25.63 -11.23
C VAL A 376 -29.60 -25.84 -10.24
N THR A 377 -29.30 -26.41 -9.08
CA THR A 377 -30.28 -26.59 -8.00
C THR A 377 -29.79 -25.87 -6.74
N PHE A 378 -30.61 -25.01 -6.20
CA PHE A 378 -30.42 -24.42 -4.88
C PHE A 378 -31.26 -25.20 -3.88
N ASP A 379 -30.63 -25.84 -2.93
CA ASP A 379 -31.27 -26.71 -1.95
C ASP A 379 -31.11 -26.13 -0.55
N HIS A 380 -32.16 -25.50 -0.07
CA HIS A 380 -32.26 -24.85 1.26
C HIS A 380 -31.04 -23.98 1.61
N VAL A 381 -30.63 -23.12 0.67
CA VAL A 381 -29.43 -22.29 0.82
C VAL A 381 -29.65 -21.20 1.85
N GLN A 382 -28.77 -21.18 2.87
CA GLN A 382 -28.71 -20.14 3.87
C GLN A 382 -27.33 -19.48 3.86
N PHE A 383 -27.30 -18.14 3.96
CA PHE A 383 -26.05 -17.40 3.94
C PHE A 383 -26.13 -16.03 4.64
N GLY A 384 -25.03 -15.66 5.30
CA GLY A 384 -24.75 -14.31 5.82
C GLY A 384 -23.26 -14.02 5.77
N TYR A 385 -22.87 -12.79 5.43
CA TYR A 385 -21.47 -12.36 5.43
C TYR A 385 -20.85 -12.37 6.83
N ASN A 386 -21.70 -12.18 7.86
CA ASN A 386 -21.35 -12.31 9.26
C ASN A 386 -22.24 -13.39 9.89
N PRO A 387 -21.72 -14.18 10.85
CA PRO A 387 -22.49 -15.24 11.49
C PRO A 387 -23.79 -14.73 12.17
N ASP A 388 -23.78 -13.48 12.65
CA ASP A 388 -24.90 -12.88 13.38
C ASP A 388 -25.95 -12.21 12.46
N GLN A 389 -25.69 -12.15 11.14
CA GLN A 389 -26.58 -11.47 10.18
C GLN A 389 -26.81 -12.35 8.95
N ILE A 390 -27.87 -13.13 9.00
CA ILE A 390 -28.33 -13.93 7.85
C ILE A 390 -28.96 -12.98 6.83
N ILE A 391 -28.59 -13.14 5.56
CA ILE A 391 -29.10 -12.35 4.41
C ILE A 391 -29.96 -13.20 3.51
N ILE A 392 -29.61 -14.47 3.33
CA ILE A 392 -30.39 -15.49 2.60
C ILE A 392 -30.84 -16.50 3.64
N HIS A 393 -32.15 -16.70 3.81
CA HIS A 393 -32.70 -17.51 4.90
C HIS A 393 -33.04 -18.94 4.46
N ASP A 394 -33.76 -19.11 3.32
CA ASP A 394 -34.14 -20.41 2.79
C ASP A 394 -34.38 -20.32 1.27
N PHE A 395 -33.28 -20.29 0.50
CA PHE A 395 -33.38 -20.12 -0.94
C PHE A 395 -33.44 -21.48 -1.63
N CYS A 396 -34.60 -21.79 -2.22
CA CYS A 396 -34.86 -23.05 -2.96
C CYS A 396 -35.30 -22.76 -4.39
N ALA A 397 -34.52 -23.23 -5.38
CA ALA A 397 -34.88 -23.12 -6.78
C ALA A 397 -34.25 -24.24 -7.60
N LYS A 398 -34.94 -24.70 -8.63
CA LYS A 398 -34.44 -25.71 -9.59
C LYS A 398 -34.46 -25.15 -11.00
N VAL A 399 -33.29 -25.06 -11.60
CA VAL A 399 -33.04 -24.52 -12.94
C VAL A 399 -32.57 -25.61 -13.86
N LYS A 400 -33.23 -25.75 -15.01
CA LYS A 400 -32.85 -26.74 -16.03
C LYS A 400 -31.79 -26.16 -16.97
N GLN A 401 -31.03 -27.05 -17.61
CA GLN A 401 -30.09 -26.66 -18.66
C GLN A 401 -30.76 -25.80 -19.74
N GLY A 402 -30.08 -24.71 -20.14
CA GLY A 402 -30.49 -23.83 -21.23
C GLY A 402 -31.65 -22.88 -20.88
N GLN A 403 -32.14 -22.88 -19.62
CA GLN A 403 -33.18 -21.94 -19.20
C GLN A 403 -32.62 -20.53 -19.01
N LYS A 404 -33.47 -19.53 -19.30
CA LYS A 404 -33.26 -18.12 -18.99
C LYS A 404 -33.99 -17.77 -17.70
N ILE A 405 -33.24 -17.42 -16.66
CA ILE A 405 -33.73 -17.10 -15.32
C ILE A 405 -33.63 -15.62 -15.08
N ALA A 406 -34.75 -14.95 -14.76
CA ALA A 406 -34.75 -13.57 -14.30
C ALA A 406 -34.84 -13.54 -12.77
N ILE A 407 -33.87 -12.88 -12.12
CA ILE A 407 -33.89 -12.62 -10.69
C ILE A 407 -34.38 -11.18 -10.48
N VAL A 408 -35.55 -11.01 -9.88
CA VAL A 408 -36.20 -9.72 -9.67
C VAL A 408 -36.46 -9.46 -8.18
N GLY A 409 -36.50 -8.21 -7.79
CA GLY A 409 -36.76 -7.80 -6.39
C GLY A 409 -36.18 -6.42 -6.07
N PRO A 410 -36.57 -5.83 -4.94
CA PRO A 410 -36.08 -4.51 -4.54
C PRO A 410 -34.57 -4.51 -4.27
N THR A 411 -33.99 -3.32 -4.16
CA THR A 411 -32.59 -3.17 -3.74
C THR A 411 -32.43 -3.74 -2.33
N GLY A 412 -31.39 -4.53 -2.11
CA GLY A 412 -31.16 -5.21 -0.83
C GLY A 412 -31.81 -6.57 -0.68
N ALA A 413 -32.61 -7.06 -1.66
CA ALA A 413 -33.26 -8.36 -1.61
C ALA A 413 -32.32 -9.58 -1.64
N GLY A 414 -31.00 -9.39 -1.85
CA GLY A 414 -30.03 -10.48 -1.88
C GLY A 414 -29.62 -10.94 -3.27
N LYS A 415 -30.08 -10.31 -4.37
CA LYS A 415 -29.80 -10.72 -5.76
C LYS A 415 -28.31 -10.87 -6.06
N THR A 416 -27.50 -9.85 -5.76
CA THR A 416 -26.04 -9.89 -5.96
C THR A 416 -25.35 -10.92 -5.04
N THR A 417 -25.89 -11.16 -3.85
CA THR A 417 -25.40 -12.19 -2.94
C THR A 417 -25.56 -13.59 -3.56
N MET A 418 -26.69 -13.87 -4.22
CA MET A 418 -26.90 -15.15 -4.92
C MET A 418 -25.89 -15.37 -6.04
N VAL A 419 -25.56 -14.34 -6.82
CA VAL A 419 -24.51 -14.40 -7.85
C VAL A 419 -23.15 -14.75 -7.23
N LYS A 420 -22.80 -14.10 -6.11
CA LYS A 420 -21.54 -14.37 -5.40
C LYS A 420 -21.45 -15.80 -4.86
N LEU A 421 -22.58 -16.35 -4.40
CA LEU A 421 -22.66 -17.74 -3.95
C LEU A 421 -22.55 -18.73 -5.11
N LEU A 422 -23.21 -18.46 -6.23
CA LEU A 422 -23.15 -19.29 -7.42
C LEU A 422 -21.72 -19.38 -8.00
N MET A 423 -20.99 -18.26 -8.02
CA MET A 423 -19.57 -18.19 -8.40
C MET A 423 -18.62 -18.74 -7.33
N ARG A 424 -19.18 -19.21 -6.20
CA ARG A 424 -18.40 -19.67 -5.05
C ARG A 424 -17.33 -18.66 -4.60
N TYR A 425 -17.66 -17.34 -4.62
CA TYR A 425 -16.84 -16.32 -3.93
C TYR A 425 -16.99 -16.41 -2.42
N TYR A 426 -18.11 -17.02 -1.98
CA TYR A 426 -18.40 -17.39 -0.61
C TYR A 426 -19.00 -18.79 -0.58
N ASP A 427 -18.72 -19.57 0.45
CA ASP A 427 -19.39 -20.84 0.70
C ASP A 427 -20.66 -20.60 1.52
N VAL A 428 -21.74 -21.36 1.23
CA VAL A 428 -23.01 -21.25 1.96
C VAL A 428 -22.84 -21.68 3.42
N ASN A 429 -23.61 -21.08 4.34
CA ASN A 429 -23.60 -21.45 5.76
C ASN A 429 -24.32 -22.78 6.00
N SER A 430 -25.44 -23.02 5.31
CA SER A 430 -26.16 -24.30 5.30
C SER A 430 -26.87 -24.50 3.96
N GLY A 431 -27.37 -25.71 3.71
CA GLY A 431 -27.89 -26.10 2.40
C GLY A 431 -26.80 -26.39 1.39
N ALA A 432 -27.17 -26.48 0.12
CA ALA A 432 -26.25 -26.77 -0.98
C ALA A 432 -26.64 -26.04 -2.26
N ILE A 433 -25.63 -25.70 -3.07
CA ILE A 433 -25.82 -25.35 -4.48
C ILE A 433 -25.25 -26.48 -5.29
N LEU A 434 -26.09 -27.10 -6.13
CA LEU A 434 -25.72 -28.22 -6.95
C LEU A 434 -25.64 -27.81 -8.41
N LEU A 435 -24.59 -28.28 -9.09
CA LEU A 435 -24.37 -28.12 -10.51
C LEU A 435 -24.42 -29.53 -11.14
N ASP A 436 -25.46 -29.82 -11.94
CA ASP A 436 -25.75 -31.16 -12.46
C ASP A 436 -25.67 -32.25 -11.37
N ASP A 437 -26.39 -32.05 -10.26
CA ASP A 437 -26.48 -32.91 -9.07
C ASP A 437 -25.18 -33.05 -8.25
N HIS A 438 -24.06 -32.42 -8.64
CA HIS A 438 -22.84 -32.33 -7.86
C HIS A 438 -22.79 -31.02 -7.05
N ASN A 439 -22.38 -31.09 -5.78
CA ASN A 439 -22.23 -29.88 -4.97
C ASN A 439 -21.11 -29.00 -5.56
N ILE A 440 -21.31 -27.69 -5.67
CA ILE A 440 -20.27 -26.78 -6.17
C ILE A 440 -18.99 -26.82 -5.32
N ARG A 441 -19.05 -27.35 -4.09
CA ARG A 441 -17.88 -27.59 -3.23
C ARG A 441 -17.03 -28.77 -3.68
N ASP A 442 -17.60 -29.69 -4.47
CA ASP A 442 -16.90 -30.87 -4.98
C ASP A 442 -16.01 -30.55 -6.19
N PHE A 443 -16.10 -29.35 -6.75
CA PHE A 443 -15.25 -28.88 -7.84
C PHE A 443 -14.06 -28.08 -7.32
N ASN A 444 -12.95 -28.11 -8.04
CA ASN A 444 -11.90 -27.11 -7.87
C ASN A 444 -12.44 -25.71 -8.19
N ARG A 445 -12.17 -24.72 -7.38
CA ARG A 445 -12.76 -23.36 -7.54
C ARG A 445 -12.43 -22.73 -8.90
N ARG A 446 -11.22 -22.93 -9.42
CA ARG A 446 -10.82 -22.42 -10.72
C ARG A 446 -11.64 -23.04 -11.84
N GLU A 447 -11.70 -24.38 -11.88
CA GLU A 447 -12.46 -25.13 -12.89
C GLU A 447 -13.96 -24.80 -12.82
N LEU A 448 -14.51 -24.69 -11.59
CA LEU A 448 -15.89 -24.26 -11.40
C LEU A 448 -16.14 -22.88 -12.04
N ARG A 449 -15.25 -21.91 -11.81
CA ARG A 449 -15.40 -20.56 -12.37
C ARG A 449 -15.23 -20.51 -13.87
N ASP A 450 -14.46 -21.42 -14.46
CA ASP A 450 -14.31 -21.56 -15.91
C ASP A 450 -15.62 -22.03 -16.60
N ALA A 451 -16.58 -22.64 -15.86
CA ALA A 451 -17.90 -22.96 -16.38
C ALA A 451 -18.84 -21.74 -16.49
N PHE A 452 -18.53 -20.64 -15.81
CA PHE A 452 -19.37 -19.45 -15.75
C PHE A 452 -18.83 -18.31 -16.60
N GLY A 453 -19.67 -17.73 -17.44
CA GLY A 453 -19.42 -16.44 -18.11
C GLY A 453 -20.14 -15.32 -17.37
N MET A 454 -19.48 -14.17 -17.19
CA MET A 454 -20.01 -13.07 -16.41
C MET A 454 -19.98 -11.74 -17.17
N VAL A 455 -21.12 -11.06 -17.22
CA VAL A 455 -21.23 -9.66 -17.69
C VAL A 455 -21.76 -8.83 -16.52
N LEU A 456 -20.87 -8.02 -15.94
CA LEU A 456 -21.18 -7.19 -14.78
C LEU A 456 -21.78 -5.83 -15.18
N GLN A 457 -22.49 -5.22 -14.25
CA GLN A 457 -22.97 -3.84 -14.34
C GLN A 457 -21.80 -2.86 -14.52
N ASP A 458 -20.78 -2.97 -13.66
CA ASP A 458 -19.55 -2.19 -13.76
C ASP A 458 -18.60 -2.88 -14.75
N THR A 459 -18.59 -2.37 -15.98
CA THR A 459 -17.76 -2.90 -17.06
C THR A 459 -16.30 -2.53 -16.84
N TRP A 460 -15.44 -3.53 -16.60
CA TRP A 460 -14.00 -3.32 -16.49
C TRP A 460 -13.25 -3.74 -17.74
N LEU A 461 -12.46 -2.81 -18.29
CA LEU A 461 -11.56 -3.06 -19.40
C LEU A 461 -10.13 -2.72 -18.98
N PHE A 462 -9.18 -3.56 -19.38
CA PHE A 462 -7.77 -3.35 -19.09
C PHE A 462 -7.16 -2.35 -20.07
N LYS A 463 -6.12 -1.65 -19.61
CA LYS A 463 -5.25 -0.88 -20.48
C LYS A 463 -4.61 -1.81 -21.51
N GLY A 464 -4.77 -1.52 -22.79
CA GLY A 464 -4.30 -2.32 -23.92
C GLY A 464 -5.23 -2.20 -25.10
N SER A 465 -5.00 -2.99 -26.15
CA SER A 465 -5.82 -2.90 -27.37
C SER A 465 -7.24 -3.46 -27.13
N ILE A 466 -8.19 -3.03 -27.96
CA ILE A 466 -9.55 -3.59 -27.98
C ILE A 466 -9.49 -5.09 -28.30
N MET A 467 -8.60 -5.51 -29.20
CA MET A 467 -8.37 -6.92 -29.54
C MET A 467 -8.03 -7.76 -28.32
N GLU A 468 -7.05 -7.32 -27.51
CA GLU A 468 -6.61 -8.01 -26.30
C GLU A 468 -7.69 -8.03 -25.22
N ASN A 469 -8.46 -6.94 -25.09
CA ASN A 469 -9.56 -6.88 -24.14
C ASN A 469 -10.67 -7.88 -24.46
N ILE A 470 -10.96 -8.17 -25.72
CA ILE A 470 -11.91 -9.21 -26.11
C ILE A 470 -11.26 -10.58 -25.94
N ARG A 471 -9.99 -10.76 -26.37
CA ARG A 471 -9.23 -12.01 -26.25
C ARG A 471 -9.04 -12.46 -24.79
N TYR A 472 -9.21 -11.55 -23.83
CA TYR A 472 -9.17 -11.89 -22.41
C TYR A 472 -10.18 -13.00 -22.01
N GLY A 473 -11.27 -13.17 -22.77
CA GLY A 473 -12.22 -14.26 -22.57
C GLY A 473 -11.63 -15.65 -22.87
N ARG A 474 -10.72 -15.73 -23.85
CA ARG A 474 -9.98 -16.95 -24.23
C ARG A 474 -8.64 -16.53 -24.84
N LEU A 475 -7.56 -16.68 -24.07
CA LEU A 475 -6.25 -16.11 -24.40
C LEU A 475 -5.57 -16.72 -25.63
N ASP A 476 -5.92 -17.95 -26.00
CA ASP A 476 -5.42 -18.69 -27.17
C ASP A 476 -6.26 -18.46 -28.44
N ALA A 477 -7.30 -17.62 -28.37
CA ALA A 477 -8.16 -17.32 -29.52
C ALA A 477 -7.41 -16.57 -30.62
N THR A 478 -7.68 -16.94 -31.89
CA THR A 478 -7.13 -16.26 -33.06
C THR A 478 -7.80 -14.89 -33.27
N ASP A 479 -7.19 -14.04 -34.08
CA ASP A 479 -7.76 -12.71 -34.43
C ASP A 479 -9.12 -12.86 -35.11
N GLU A 480 -9.29 -13.88 -35.95
CA GLU A 480 -10.54 -14.19 -36.66
C GLU A 480 -11.66 -14.56 -35.68
N GLU A 481 -11.36 -15.35 -34.64
CA GLU A 481 -12.32 -15.73 -33.60
C GLU A 481 -12.72 -14.51 -32.77
N VAL A 482 -11.76 -13.64 -32.41
CA VAL A 482 -12.05 -12.38 -31.71
C VAL A 482 -12.95 -11.47 -32.55
N ILE A 483 -12.68 -11.34 -33.86
CA ILE A 483 -13.50 -10.56 -34.76
C ILE A 483 -14.91 -11.18 -34.91
N ALA A 484 -15.01 -12.51 -34.97
CA ALA A 484 -16.29 -13.22 -35.02
C ALA A 484 -17.12 -12.96 -33.74
N ALA A 485 -16.50 -13.05 -32.56
CA ALA A 485 -17.14 -12.73 -31.29
C ALA A 485 -17.60 -11.27 -31.23
N ALA A 486 -16.78 -10.32 -31.70
CA ALA A 486 -17.15 -8.91 -31.79
C ALA A 486 -18.33 -8.65 -32.75
N LYS A 487 -18.42 -9.38 -33.87
CA LYS A 487 -19.59 -9.34 -34.79
C LYS A 487 -20.83 -9.87 -34.10
N ALA A 488 -20.72 -11.01 -33.41
CA ALA A 488 -21.82 -11.62 -32.66
C ALA A 488 -22.33 -10.70 -31.52
N ALA A 489 -21.43 -9.97 -30.88
CA ALA A 489 -21.73 -8.96 -29.87
C ALA A 489 -22.15 -7.58 -30.45
N ARG A 490 -22.34 -7.45 -31.77
CA ARG A 490 -22.66 -6.16 -32.42
C ARG A 490 -21.62 -5.05 -32.19
N ALA A 491 -20.41 -5.40 -31.73
CA ALA A 491 -19.32 -4.46 -31.46
C ALA A 491 -18.50 -4.11 -32.71
N HIS A 492 -18.43 -5.00 -33.70
CA HIS A 492 -17.55 -4.87 -34.86
C HIS A 492 -17.71 -3.52 -35.60
N HIS A 493 -18.94 -3.06 -35.83
CA HIS A 493 -19.19 -1.84 -36.57
C HIS A 493 -18.59 -0.60 -35.91
N PHE A 494 -18.84 -0.40 -34.61
CA PHE A 494 -18.27 0.75 -33.91
C PHE A 494 -16.74 0.65 -33.79
N ILE A 495 -16.19 -0.57 -33.57
CA ILE A 495 -14.75 -0.77 -33.51
C ILE A 495 -14.08 -0.27 -34.79
N GLN A 496 -14.65 -0.59 -35.95
CA GLN A 496 -14.12 -0.14 -37.24
C GLN A 496 -14.19 1.38 -37.45
N THR A 497 -15.07 2.08 -36.74
CA THR A 497 -15.15 3.57 -36.81
C THR A 497 -14.13 4.26 -35.90
N LEU A 498 -13.49 3.54 -35.00
CA LEU A 498 -12.49 4.09 -34.11
C LEU A 498 -11.11 4.20 -34.77
N PRO A 499 -10.32 5.24 -34.44
CA PRO A 499 -8.94 5.35 -34.90
C PRO A 499 -8.12 4.12 -34.53
N GLY A 500 -7.59 3.36 -35.51
CA GLY A 500 -6.85 2.13 -35.28
C GLY A 500 -7.70 0.86 -35.13
N GLY A 501 -9.03 0.97 -35.12
CA GLY A 501 -9.93 -0.18 -35.06
C GLY A 501 -9.67 -1.10 -33.87
N TYR A 502 -9.47 -2.39 -34.10
CA TYR A 502 -9.16 -3.39 -33.07
C TYR A 502 -7.83 -3.14 -32.33
N GLN A 503 -6.88 -2.41 -32.96
CA GLN A 503 -5.59 -2.08 -32.36
C GLN A 503 -5.61 -0.78 -31.57
N MET A 504 -6.76 -0.12 -31.49
CA MET A 504 -6.91 1.08 -30.67
C MET A 504 -6.63 0.73 -29.19
N GLU A 505 -5.71 1.46 -28.57
CA GLU A 505 -5.41 1.32 -27.15
C GLU A 505 -6.46 2.03 -26.29
N LEU A 506 -6.97 1.30 -25.30
CA LEU A 506 -7.81 1.83 -24.24
C LEU A 506 -6.91 2.45 -23.16
N ASN A 507 -7.28 3.63 -22.66
CA ASN A 507 -6.61 4.24 -21.51
C ASN A 507 -6.97 3.52 -20.20
N GLU A 508 -6.33 3.91 -19.09
CA GLU A 508 -6.49 3.28 -17.78
C GLU A 508 -7.95 3.14 -17.32
N ASP A 509 -8.79 4.16 -17.60
CA ASP A 509 -10.20 4.18 -17.21
C ASP A 509 -11.12 3.78 -18.36
N ALA A 510 -10.56 3.42 -19.52
CA ALA A 510 -11.27 3.23 -20.78
C ALA A 510 -12.24 4.39 -21.09
N SER A 511 -11.89 5.63 -20.69
CA SER A 511 -12.72 6.84 -20.87
C SER A 511 -12.79 7.30 -22.34
N ASN A 512 -11.95 6.73 -23.20
CA ASN A 512 -11.95 6.97 -24.65
C ASN A 512 -13.00 6.15 -25.43
N VAL A 513 -13.83 5.36 -24.73
CA VAL A 513 -15.01 4.68 -25.27
C VAL A 513 -16.22 4.91 -24.38
N SER A 514 -17.44 4.95 -24.98
CA SER A 514 -18.67 5.18 -24.21
C SER A 514 -19.04 3.97 -23.34
N GLN A 515 -19.90 4.19 -22.33
CA GLN A 515 -20.35 3.14 -21.44
C GLN A 515 -21.03 1.98 -22.17
N GLY A 516 -21.88 2.28 -23.18
CA GLY A 516 -22.50 1.25 -24.01
C GLY A 516 -21.48 0.47 -24.86
N GLN A 517 -20.44 1.15 -25.39
CA GLN A 517 -19.36 0.49 -26.12
C GLN A 517 -18.55 -0.43 -25.20
N LYS A 518 -18.24 -0.01 -23.96
CA LYS A 518 -17.60 -0.89 -22.95
C LYS A 518 -18.43 -2.15 -22.73
N GLN A 519 -19.74 -2.02 -22.61
CA GLN A 519 -20.64 -3.16 -22.39
C GLN A 519 -20.65 -4.12 -23.58
N LEU A 520 -20.68 -3.61 -24.82
CA LEU A 520 -20.56 -4.46 -26.01
C LEU A 520 -19.23 -5.22 -26.08
N LEU A 521 -18.11 -4.60 -25.65
CA LEU A 521 -16.81 -5.26 -25.57
C LEU A 521 -16.79 -6.36 -24.49
N THR A 522 -17.42 -6.15 -23.34
CA THR A 522 -17.52 -7.20 -22.30
C THR A 522 -18.45 -8.33 -22.73
N ILE A 523 -19.51 -8.06 -23.47
CA ILE A 523 -20.35 -9.10 -24.10
C ILE A 523 -19.54 -9.90 -25.13
N ALA A 524 -18.73 -9.24 -25.97
CA ALA A 524 -17.85 -9.92 -26.93
C ALA A 524 -16.84 -10.85 -26.22
N ARG A 525 -16.29 -10.41 -25.09
CA ARG A 525 -15.44 -11.23 -24.22
C ARG A 525 -16.16 -12.48 -23.72
N ALA A 526 -17.40 -12.35 -23.25
CA ALA A 526 -18.21 -13.45 -22.77
C ALA A 526 -18.62 -14.42 -23.90
N ILE A 527 -18.91 -13.92 -25.11
CA ILE A 527 -19.18 -14.75 -26.29
C ILE A 527 -17.95 -15.57 -26.68
N LEU A 528 -16.77 -14.96 -26.66
CA LEU A 528 -15.51 -15.63 -27.00
C LEU A 528 -15.14 -16.72 -25.98
N ALA A 529 -15.45 -16.50 -24.69
CA ALA A 529 -15.19 -17.47 -23.62
C ALA A 529 -16.02 -18.74 -23.74
N ASP A 530 -17.22 -18.68 -24.37
CA ASP A 530 -18.13 -19.78 -24.68
C ASP A 530 -18.54 -20.65 -23.47
N ASN A 531 -18.77 -20.01 -22.32
CA ASN A 531 -19.13 -20.67 -21.06
C ASN A 531 -20.55 -21.26 -21.12
N LYS A 532 -20.79 -22.37 -20.38
CA LYS A 532 -22.07 -23.10 -20.33
C LYS A 532 -23.16 -22.39 -19.53
N ILE A 533 -22.75 -21.64 -18.51
CA ILE A 533 -23.64 -20.89 -17.62
C ILE A 533 -23.26 -19.41 -17.67
N LEU A 534 -24.25 -18.54 -17.74
CA LEU A 534 -24.07 -17.11 -17.80
C LEU A 534 -24.66 -16.42 -16.59
N ILE A 535 -23.97 -15.39 -16.11
CA ILE A 535 -24.43 -14.47 -15.07
C ILE A 535 -24.38 -13.07 -15.66
N LEU A 536 -25.54 -12.44 -15.76
CA LEU A 536 -25.71 -11.17 -16.42
C LEU A 536 -26.33 -10.15 -15.44
N ASP A 537 -25.63 -9.03 -15.20
CA ASP A 537 -26.14 -7.94 -14.39
C ASP A 537 -26.54 -6.76 -15.32
N GLU A 538 -27.85 -6.53 -15.45
CA GLU A 538 -28.44 -5.67 -16.46
C GLU A 538 -28.70 -4.23 -15.95
N ALA A 539 -27.70 -3.46 -15.63
CA ALA A 539 -27.90 -2.06 -15.31
C ALA A 539 -27.35 -1.13 -16.42
N THR A 540 -28.25 -0.50 -17.18
CA THR A 540 -27.91 0.37 -18.33
C THR A 540 -28.49 1.79 -18.17
N SER A 541 -28.47 2.34 -16.97
CA SER A 541 -29.09 3.65 -16.68
C SER A 541 -28.46 4.87 -17.41
N SER A 542 -27.41 4.67 -18.23
CA SER A 542 -26.61 5.78 -18.81
C SER A 542 -26.27 5.58 -20.29
N VAL A 543 -27.06 4.78 -21.02
CA VAL A 543 -26.78 4.45 -22.43
C VAL A 543 -27.90 5.01 -23.33
N ASP A 544 -27.55 5.52 -24.51
CA ASP A 544 -28.53 6.00 -25.51
C ASP A 544 -29.39 4.84 -26.07
N THR A 545 -30.62 5.13 -26.45
CA THR A 545 -31.62 4.15 -26.89
C THR A 545 -31.13 3.25 -28.04
N ARG A 546 -30.36 3.79 -28.99
CA ARG A 546 -29.86 3.03 -30.13
C ARG A 546 -28.82 1.96 -29.67
N THR A 547 -27.86 2.39 -28.87
CA THR A 547 -26.85 1.47 -28.30
C THR A 547 -27.50 0.46 -27.39
N GLU A 548 -28.54 0.83 -26.65
CA GLU A 548 -29.33 -0.05 -25.81
C GLU A 548 -29.94 -1.21 -26.60
N ILE A 549 -30.54 -0.93 -27.77
CA ILE A 549 -31.09 -1.97 -28.66
C ILE A 549 -29.99 -2.93 -29.14
N GLU A 550 -28.80 -2.43 -29.46
CA GLU A 550 -27.70 -3.29 -29.89
C GLU A 550 -27.15 -4.15 -28.73
N ILE A 551 -27.08 -3.60 -27.50
CA ILE A 551 -26.74 -4.36 -26.29
C ILE A 551 -27.76 -5.48 -26.06
N GLN A 552 -29.06 -5.21 -26.15
CA GLN A 552 -30.10 -6.21 -25.97
C GLN A 552 -29.96 -7.37 -26.97
N LYS A 553 -29.79 -7.05 -28.25
CA LYS A 553 -29.56 -8.05 -29.30
C LYS A 553 -28.29 -8.89 -29.05
N ALA A 554 -27.24 -8.25 -28.57
CA ALA A 554 -25.98 -8.92 -28.22
C ALA A 554 -26.17 -9.87 -27.03
N MET A 555 -26.91 -9.44 -26.01
CA MET A 555 -27.26 -10.27 -24.83
C MET A 555 -28.13 -11.45 -25.22
N ASP A 556 -29.16 -11.25 -26.06
CA ASP A 556 -30.04 -12.33 -26.55
C ASP A 556 -29.23 -13.35 -27.35
N ASN A 557 -28.25 -12.89 -28.13
CA ASN A 557 -27.37 -13.80 -28.87
C ASN A 557 -26.43 -14.57 -27.94
N LEU A 558 -25.89 -13.90 -26.89
CA LEU A 558 -25.04 -14.54 -25.89
C LEU A 558 -25.79 -15.64 -25.11
N MET A 559 -27.06 -15.42 -24.75
CA MET A 559 -27.87 -16.34 -23.95
C MET A 559 -28.35 -17.59 -24.72
N LYS A 560 -28.33 -17.61 -26.05
CA LYS A 560 -28.85 -18.74 -26.84
C LYS A 560 -28.19 -20.07 -26.48
N GLY A 561 -29.03 -21.05 -26.05
CA GLY A 561 -28.57 -22.40 -25.71
C GLY A 561 -27.78 -22.53 -24.42
N ARG A 562 -27.70 -21.48 -23.62
CA ARG A 562 -26.96 -21.46 -22.34
C ARG A 562 -27.89 -21.19 -21.18
N THR A 563 -27.59 -21.81 -20.04
CA THR A 563 -28.28 -21.46 -18.78
C THR A 563 -27.88 -20.06 -18.34
N SER A 564 -28.85 -19.16 -18.20
CA SER A 564 -28.55 -17.73 -18.01
C SER A 564 -29.29 -17.16 -16.80
N PHE A 565 -28.55 -16.74 -15.80
CA PHE A 565 -29.07 -16.00 -14.65
C PHE A 565 -28.95 -14.50 -14.92
N VAL A 566 -30.06 -13.79 -14.99
CA VAL A 566 -30.11 -12.37 -15.30
C VAL A 566 -30.67 -11.62 -14.08
N ILE A 567 -29.88 -10.70 -13.50
CA ILE A 567 -30.40 -9.70 -12.56
C ILE A 567 -31.13 -8.67 -13.42
N ALA A 568 -32.44 -8.85 -13.53
CA ALA A 568 -33.22 -8.11 -14.51
C ALA A 568 -33.70 -6.78 -13.94
N HIS A 569 -33.37 -5.71 -14.67
CA HIS A 569 -33.86 -4.34 -14.47
C HIS A 569 -34.72 -3.84 -15.64
N ARG A 570 -34.92 -4.68 -16.66
CA ARG A 570 -35.68 -4.36 -17.87
C ARG A 570 -36.89 -5.26 -18.04
N LEU A 571 -37.97 -4.65 -18.48
CA LEU A 571 -39.24 -5.32 -18.71
C LEU A 571 -39.13 -6.46 -19.75
N SER A 572 -38.43 -6.23 -20.88
CA SER A 572 -38.25 -7.22 -21.94
C SER A 572 -37.55 -8.49 -21.42
N THR A 573 -36.50 -8.31 -20.65
CA THR A 573 -35.71 -9.42 -20.09
C THR A 573 -36.52 -10.25 -19.09
N ILE A 574 -37.35 -9.57 -18.28
CA ILE A 574 -38.22 -10.25 -17.30
C ILE A 574 -39.32 -11.03 -18.01
N ARG A 575 -39.98 -10.42 -19.01
CA ARG A 575 -41.09 -11.03 -19.74
C ARG A 575 -40.69 -12.28 -20.52
N ASP A 576 -39.49 -12.24 -21.13
CA ASP A 576 -38.99 -13.30 -22.00
C ASP A 576 -38.18 -14.38 -21.24
N ALA A 577 -38.24 -14.39 -19.90
CA ALA A 577 -37.60 -15.37 -19.04
C ALA A 577 -38.45 -16.65 -18.91
N ASP A 578 -37.79 -17.82 -18.96
CA ASP A 578 -38.44 -19.11 -18.73
C ASP A 578 -38.87 -19.30 -17.28
N LEU A 579 -38.09 -18.69 -16.36
CA LEU A 579 -38.33 -18.74 -14.91
C LEU A 579 -37.99 -17.40 -14.31
N ILE A 580 -38.90 -16.84 -13.56
CA ILE A 580 -38.71 -15.65 -12.76
C ILE A 580 -38.65 -16.03 -11.29
N LEU A 581 -37.56 -15.65 -10.63
CA LEU A 581 -37.37 -15.79 -9.17
C LEU A 581 -37.56 -14.41 -8.52
N VAL A 582 -38.65 -14.25 -7.77
CA VAL A 582 -38.98 -12.99 -7.11
C VAL A 582 -38.44 -13.01 -5.68
N MET A 583 -37.44 -12.20 -5.43
CA MET A 583 -36.76 -12.11 -4.14
C MET A 583 -37.24 -10.95 -3.30
N LYS A 584 -37.45 -11.19 -2.02
CA LYS A 584 -37.69 -10.18 -1.00
C LYS A 584 -37.07 -10.61 0.32
N ASP A 585 -36.35 -9.71 0.99
CA ASP A 585 -35.74 -9.94 2.30
C ASP A 585 -34.93 -11.25 2.39
N GLY A 586 -34.24 -11.63 1.32
CA GLY A 586 -33.37 -12.81 1.25
C GLY A 586 -34.02 -14.13 0.84
N ASP A 587 -35.33 -14.16 0.62
CA ASP A 587 -36.07 -15.34 0.25
C ASP A 587 -36.72 -15.24 -1.14
N ILE A 588 -37.00 -16.38 -1.77
CA ILE A 588 -37.88 -16.45 -2.94
C ILE A 588 -39.33 -16.46 -2.43
N ILE A 589 -40.05 -15.39 -2.69
CA ILE A 589 -41.47 -15.26 -2.30
C ILE A 589 -42.43 -15.74 -3.40
N GLU A 590 -42.00 -15.66 -4.65
CA GLU A 590 -42.77 -16.13 -5.81
C GLU A 590 -41.81 -16.69 -6.88
N GLN A 591 -42.23 -17.73 -7.59
CA GLN A 591 -41.53 -18.26 -8.75
C GLN A 591 -42.53 -18.75 -9.81
N GLY A 592 -42.17 -18.61 -11.10
CA GLY A 592 -42.99 -18.99 -12.24
C GLY A 592 -42.62 -18.18 -13.49
N ASN A 593 -43.36 -18.35 -14.57
CA ASN A 593 -43.22 -17.49 -15.74
C ASN A 593 -43.99 -16.18 -15.62
N HIS A 594 -43.81 -15.27 -16.55
CA HIS A 594 -44.43 -13.94 -16.54
C HIS A 594 -45.97 -13.99 -16.42
N GLU A 595 -46.62 -14.82 -17.22
CA GLU A 595 -48.08 -14.92 -17.24
C GLU A 595 -48.64 -15.53 -15.95
N GLU A 596 -48.00 -16.57 -15.45
CA GLU A 596 -48.36 -17.21 -14.17
C GLU A 596 -48.28 -16.26 -12.99
N LEU A 597 -47.19 -15.45 -12.92
CA LEU A 597 -46.97 -14.53 -11.82
C LEU A 597 -47.90 -13.30 -11.89
N LEU A 598 -48.22 -12.81 -13.07
CA LEU A 598 -49.24 -11.76 -13.23
C LEU A 598 -50.63 -12.26 -12.82
N ALA A 599 -50.99 -13.49 -13.24
CA ALA A 599 -52.29 -14.09 -12.90
C ALA A 599 -52.48 -14.29 -11.38
N LYS A 600 -51.38 -14.52 -10.61
CA LYS A 600 -51.39 -14.60 -9.14
C LYS A 600 -51.71 -13.28 -8.47
N ASN A 601 -51.55 -12.16 -9.15
CA ASN A 601 -51.79 -10.80 -8.64
C ASN A 601 -51.05 -10.52 -7.31
N GLY A 602 -49.86 -11.10 -7.17
CA GLY A 602 -49.01 -11.05 -5.96
C GLY A 602 -48.00 -9.92 -5.96
N PHE A 603 -46.88 -10.16 -5.29
CA PHE A 603 -45.81 -9.16 -5.17
C PHE A 603 -45.18 -8.81 -6.54
N TYR A 604 -45.01 -9.83 -7.41
CA TYR A 604 -44.51 -9.62 -8.77
C TYR A 604 -45.43 -8.69 -9.58
N ALA A 605 -46.73 -8.96 -9.57
CA ALA A 605 -47.69 -8.12 -10.30
C ALA A 605 -47.66 -6.66 -9.81
N ASN A 606 -47.60 -6.45 -8.48
CA ASN A 606 -47.46 -5.12 -7.90
C ASN A 606 -46.15 -4.43 -8.30
N LEU A 607 -45.02 -5.16 -8.27
CA LEU A 607 -43.71 -4.64 -8.68
C LEU A 607 -43.71 -4.28 -10.17
N TYR A 608 -44.29 -5.14 -11.00
CA TYR A 608 -44.43 -4.93 -12.43
C TYR A 608 -45.26 -3.69 -12.74
N ASN A 609 -46.45 -3.57 -12.18
CA ASN A 609 -47.35 -2.45 -12.41
C ASN A 609 -46.74 -1.12 -11.89
N SER A 610 -46.11 -1.11 -10.72
CA SER A 610 -45.50 0.10 -10.16
C SER A 610 -44.27 0.60 -10.90
N GLN A 611 -43.55 -0.26 -11.62
CA GLN A 611 -42.34 0.12 -12.33
C GLN A 611 -42.55 0.34 -13.84
N PHE A 612 -43.58 -0.25 -14.42
CA PHE A 612 -43.67 -0.38 -15.87
C PHE A 612 -45.04 0.02 -16.48
N GLU A 613 -46.12 0.20 -15.69
CA GLU A 613 -47.42 0.66 -16.21
C GLU A 613 -47.39 2.11 -16.74
N ASP A 614 -46.55 2.99 -16.14
CA ASP A 614 -46.40 4.39 -16.58
C ASP A 614 -45.72 4.55 -17.94
N ILE A 615 -45.17 3.48 -18.53
CA ILE A 615 -44.43 3.50 -19.80
C ILE A 615 -45.33 3.15 -21.00
N VAL A 616 -46.54 2.60 -20.76
CA VAL A 616 -47.47 2.09 -21.80
C VAL A 616 -48.66 3.01 -22.01
N ALA A 617 -48.79 4.13 -21.27
CA ALA A 617 -49.90 5.10 -21.44
C ALA A 617 -49.56 6.26 -22.37
#